data_b2939bbf8a5611bd513f2cba2920b9d9
#
_entry.id   b2939bbf8a5611bd513f2cba2920b9d9
#
_cell.length_a   1.000
_cell.length_b   1.000
_cell.length_c   1.000
_cell.angle_alpha   90.00
_cell.angle_beta   90.00
_cell.angle_gamma   90.00
#
_symmetry.space_group_name_H-M   'P 1'
#
loop_
_entity.id
_entity.type
_entity.pdbx_description
1 polymer ?
#
loop_
_entity_poly.entity_id
_entity_poly.type
_entity_poly.pdbx_seq_one_letter_code
_entity_poly.pdbx_strand_id
1 'polypeptide(L)'
;MRLISSVVAALCTVVVPAMSASATPSGRCAGGRLCLYAGSDYNRGTEDYWRDFVADDSDLSDDTWLDRDHGSTRHSMADETSSFSNRIGCGTTLWQHPYFTGAHSTFIANESDDYFADDSVSSVDIWCR
;
A
#
# COMPACT_ATOMS: atom_id res chain seq x y z
N MET A 1 -27.28 -15.49 -65.21
CA MET A 1 -26.51 -14.37 -64.55
C MET A 1 -26.80 -14.45 -63.08
N ARG A 2 -25.85 -14.97 -62.28
CA ARG A 2 -26.04 -15.12 -60.85
C ARG A 2 -25.14 -14.06 -60.17
N LEU A 3 -25.78 -13.15 -59.48
CA LEU A 3 -25.10 -12.20 -58.63
C LEU A 3 -24.70 -12.89 -57.31
N ILE A 4 -23.42 -13.03 -57.10
CA ILE A 4 -22.87 -13.51 -55.83
C ILE A 4 -22.73 -12.31 -54.90
N SER A 5 -23.62 -12.17 -53.94
CA SER A 5 -23.48 -11.21 -52.87
C SER A 5 -22.42 -11.72 -51.87
N SER A 6 -21.26 -11.13 -51.91
CA SER A 6 -20.25 -11.34 -50.88
C SER A 6 -20.66 -10.58 -49.63
N VAL A 7 -21.06 -11.29 -48.61
CA VAL A 7 -21.26 -10.74 -47.29
C VAL A 7 -19.88 -10.62 -46.66
N VAL A 8 -19.37 -9.40 -46.57
CA VAL A 8 -18.19 -9.10 -45.80
C VAL A 8 -18.62 -9.03 -44.35
N ALA A 9 -18.32 -10.07 -43.60
CA ALA A 9 -18.45 -10.03 -42.14
C ALA A 9 -17.37 -9.11 -41.59
N ALA A 10 -17.77 -7.91 -41.18
CA ALA A 10 -16.89 -7.03 -40.42
C ALA A 10 -16.69 -7.65 -39.05
N LEU A 11 -15.50 -8.21 -38.79
CA LEU A 11 -15.07 -8.55 -37.44
C LEU A 11 -14.84 -7.25 -36.69
N CYS A 12 -15.79 -6.88 -35.86
CA CYS A 12 -15.53 -5.88 -34.81
C CYS A 12 -14.64 -6.51 -33.74
N THR A 13 -13.35 -6.36 -33.87
CA THR A 13 -12.43 -6.58 -32.75
C THR A 13 -12.68 -5.47 -31.76
N VAL A 14 -13.42 -5.76 -30.71
CA VAL A 14 -13.48 -4.87 -29.55
C VAL A 14 -12.13 -4.95 -28.87
N VAL A 15 -11.26 -3.98 -29.15
CA VAL A 15 -10.07 -3.75 -28.35
C VAL A 15 -10.56 -3.15 -27.05
N VAL A 16 -10.73 -3.98 -26.03
CA VAL A 16 -10.88 -3.49 -24.66
C VAL A 16 -9.53 -2.85 -24.30
N PRO A 17 -9.46 -1.52 -24.08
CA PRO A 17 -8.22 -0.95 -23.60
C PRO A 17 -7.92 -1.67 -22.30
N ALA A 18 -6.75 -2.31 -22.20
CA ALA A 18 -6.25 -2.77 -20.94
C ALA A 18 -6.30 -1.56 -20.00
N MET A 19 -7.19 -1.60 -19.01
CA MET A 19 -7.16 -0.61 -17.96
C MET A 19 -5.77 -0.74 -17.36
N SER A 20 -4.90 0.25 -17.64
CA SER A 20 -3.66 0.37 -16.93
C SER A 20 -4.08 0.47 -15.46
N ALA A 21 -3.87 -0.61 -14.71
CA ALA A 21 -3.98 -0.56 -13.29
C ALA A 21 -3.17 0.65 -12.87
N SER A 22 -3.79 1.65 -12.25
CA SER A 22 -3.08 2.75 -11.59
C SER A 22 -1.94 2.09 -10.85
N ALA A 23 -0.70 2.56 -11.09
CA ALA A 23 0.52 1.95 -10.59
C ALA A 23 0.29 1.51 -9.14
N THR A 24 0.08 0.23 -8.94
CA THR A 24 -0.08 -0.35 -7.63
C THR A 24 1.24 -0.13 -6.92
N PRO A 25 1.24 0.46 -5.74
CA PRO A 25 2.46 0.56 -4.95
C PRO A 25 3.11 -0.82 -4.90
N SER A 26 4.41 -0.84 -4.93
CA SER A 26 5.17 -2.05 -4.67
C SER A 26 4.71 -2.65 -3.35
N GLY A 27 4.30 -3.93 -3.37
CA GLY A 27 3.55 -4.47 -2.25
C GLY A 27 2.08 -4.05 -2.31
N ARG A 28 1.21 -4.95 -2.65
CA ARG A 28 -0.22 -4.66 -2.82
C ARG A 28 -0.91 -4.47 -1.48
N CYS A 29 -1.20 -3.25 -1.13
CA CYS A 29 -2.05 -2.97 0.00
C CYS A 29 -3.49 -3.43 -0.28
N ALA A 30 -3.89 -4.53 0.31
CA ALA A 30 -5.25 -5.02 0.21
C ALA A 30 -6.23 -4.12 0.97
N GLY A 31 -7.49 -4.13 0.57
CA GLY A 31 -8.56 -3.51 1.35
C GLY A 31 -8.63 -4.12 2.76
N GLY A 32 -8.93 -3.30 3.76
CA GLY A 32 -8.97 -3.70 5.16
C GLY A 32 -7.61 -3.79 5.85
N ARG A 33 -6.57 -3.17 5.27
CA ARG A 33 -5.23 -3.15 5.84
C ARG A 33 -4.64 -1.75 5.92
N LEU A 34 -3.80 -1.55 6.92
CA LEU A 34 -2.87 -0.44 6.98
C LEU A 34 -1.55 -0.90 6.38
N CYS A 35 -1.01 -0.17 5.42
CA CYS A 35 0.26 -0.48 4.79
C CYS A 35 1.27 0.64 5.03
N LEU A 36 2.44 0.27 5.49
CA LEU A 36 3.59 1.15 5.62
C LEU A 36 4.61 0.82 4.52
N TYR A 37 5.28 1.85 4.02
CA TYR A 37 6.27 1.73 2.95
C TYR A 37 7.57 2.41 3.36
N ALA A 38 8.69 1.75 3.09
CA ALA A 38 10.01 2.30 3.36
C ALA A 38 10.36 3.45 2.40
N GLY A 39 9.88 3.39 1.17
CA GLY A 39 10.02 4.46 0.19
C GLY A 39 8.86 5.45 0.19
N SER A 40 9.11 6.67 -0.25
CA SER A 40 8.05 7.65 -0.53
C SER A 40 7.22 7.22 -1.74
N ASP A 41 6.10 7.88 -1.94
CA ASP A 41 5.19 7.62 -3.06
C ASP A 41 4.83 6.12 -3.19
N TYR A 42 4.56 5.49 -2.04
CA TYR A 42 4.14 4.08 -1.95
C TYR A 42 5.11 3.11 -2.67
N ASN A 43 6.41 3.34 -2.53
CA ASN A 43 7.48 2.56 -3.18
C ASN A 43 7.40 2.56 -4.72
N ARG A 44 6.91 3.62 -5.35
CA ARG A 44 6.91 3.71 -6.82
C ARG A 44 8.30 3.93 -7.42
N GLY A 45 9.30 4.25 -6.59
CA GLY A 45 10.70 4.35 -6.97
C GLY A 45 11.42 3.00 -7.00
N THR A 46 12.62 2.97 -6.43
CA THR A 46 13.46 1.77 -6.38
C THR A 46 13.32 0.97 -5.08
N GLU A 47 12.70 1.55 -4.05
CA GLU A 47 12.49 0.90 -2.77
C GLU A 47 11.32 -0.08 -2.86
N ASP A 48 11.51 -1.29 -2.34
CA ASP A 48 10.53 -2.36 -2.43
C ASP A 48 9.95 -2.79 -1.07
N TYR A 49 10.48 -2.27 0.03
CA TYR A 49 10.09 -2.72 1.36
C TYR A 49 8.77 -2.12 1.81
N TRP A 50 7.88 -2.98 2.23
CA TRP A 50 6.58 -2.60 2.76
C TRP A 50 6.10 -3.60 3.81
N ARG A 51 5.07 -3.26 4.56
CA ARG A 51 4.38 -4.19 5.44
C ARG A 51 2.95 -3.76 5.68
N ASP A 52 2.06 -4.75 5.81
CA ASP A 52 0.66 -4.57 6.10
C ASP A 52 0.30 -4.99 7.52
N PHE A 53 -0.70 -4.31 8.10
CA PHE A 53 -1.19 -4.54 9.44
C PHE A 53 -2.71 -4.61 9.44
N VAL A 54 -3.27 -5.46 10.31
CA VAL A 54 -4.72 -5.58 10.56
C VAL A 54 -5.07 -5.28 12.02
N ALA A 55 -4.08 -5.15 12.87
CA ALA A 55 -4.21 -4.89 14.31
C ALA A 55 -3.07 -3.99 14.77
N ASP A 56 -3.19 -3.50 16.00
CA ASP A 56 -2.13 -2.74 16.66
C ASP A 56 -0.81 -3.49 16.67
N ASP A 57 0.27 -2.74 16.56
CA ASP A 57 1.61 -3.23 16.79
C ASP A 57 2.37 -2.26 17.69
N SER A 58 2.70 -2.72 18.87
CA SER A 58 3.33 -1.89 19.90
C SER A 58 4.83 -1.70 19.72
N ASP A 59 5.47 -2.48 18.85
CA ASP A 59 6.93 -2.42 18.67
C ASP A 59 7.35 -2.91 17.27
N LEU A 60 7.53 -1.98 16.34
CA LEU A 60 7.99 -2.29 15.00
C LEU A 60 9.46 -2.70 14.93
N SER A 61 10.22 -2.58 16.02
CA SER A 61 11.62 -3.00 16.04
C SER A 61 11.81 -4.51 16.02
N ASP A 62 10.80 -5.26 16.42
CA ASP A 62 10.77 -6.73 16.33
C ASP A 62 10.19 -7.25 15.02
N ASP A 63 9.70 -6.34 14.17
CA ASP A 63 9.20 -6.63 12.83
C ASP A 63 10.25 -6.36 11.76
N THR A 64 10.08 -7.06 10.65
CA THR A 64 10.90 -6.86 9.45
C THR A 64 10.04 -6.42 8.28
N TRP A 65 10.64 -5.66 7.37
CA TRP A 65 10.02 -5.35 6.11
C TRP A 65 9.73 -6.62 5.29
N LEU A 66 8.68 -6.57 4.52
CA LEU A 66 8.40 -7.55 3.46
C LEU A 66 8.95 -7.03 2.13
N ASP A 67 9.30 -7.94 1.23
CA ASP A 67 9.65 -7.60 -0.14
C ASP A 67 8.40 -7.39 -1.01
N ARG A 68 8.60 -7.07 -2.28
CA ARG A 68 7.52 -6.84 -3.24
C ARG A 68 6.52 -7.99 -3.33
N ASP A 69 6.99 -9.21 -3.20
CA ASP A 69 6.20 -10.44 -3.32
C ASP A 69 5.60 -10.91 -1.99
N HIS A 70 5.61 -10.03 -0.97
CA HIS A 70 5.15 -10.33 0.39
C HIS A 70 6.03 -11.36 1.12
N GLY A 71 7.27 -11.52 0.68
CA GLY A 71 8.25 -12.38 1.33
C GLY A 71 8.93 -11.69 2.51
N SER A 72 9.25 -12.44 3.56
CA SER A 72 9.97 -11.91 4.71
C SER A 72 11.40 -11.51 4.35
N THR A 73 11.82 -10.35 4.83
CA THR A 73 13.21 -9.90 4.76
C THR A 73 13.86 -9.95 6.13
N ARG A 74 15.15 -9.58 6.20
CA ARG A 74 15.87 -9.41 7.47
C ARG A 74 16.03 -7.96 7.89
N HIS A 75 15.42 -7.04 7.16
CA HIS A 75 15.52 -5.61 7.44
C HIS A 75 14.49 -5.19 8.48
N SER A 76 14.94 -4.61 9.59
CA SER A 76 14.07 -4.05 10.61
C SER A 76 13.23 -2.91 10.07
N MET A 77 12.00 -2.83 10.51
CA MET A 77 11.09 -1.72 10.20
C MET A 77 11.33 -0.45 11.00
N ALA A 78 12.10 -0.50 12.06
CA ALA A 78 12.28 0.63 12.97
C ALA A 78 12.75 1.88 12.22
N ASP A 79 12.01 2.99 12.41
CA ASP A 79 12.37 4.33 11.94
C ASP A 79 12.59 4.48 10.42
N GLU A 80 11.89 3.72 9.59
CA GLU A 80 12.12 3.73 8.14
C GLU A 80 10.86 3.97 7.28
N THR A 81 9.73 4.33 7.89
CA THR A 81 8.49 4.55 7.14
C THR A 81 8.49 5.91 6.44
N SER A 82 8.36 5.92 5.13
CA SER A 82 8.34 7.16 4.34
C SER A 82 7.00 7.46 3.67
N SER A 83 6.11 6.50 3.59
CA SER A 83 4.73 6.68 3.14
C SER A 83 3.82 5.62 3.73
N PHE A 84 2.53 5.86 3.72
CA PHE A 84 1.55 4.89 4.22
C PHE A 84 0.23 4.97 3.45
N SER A 85 -0.51 3.88 3.47
CA SER A 85 -1.87 3.80 2.96
C SER A 85 -2.77 3.14 4.00
N ASN A 86 -3.70 3.89 4.56
CA ASN A 86 -4.69 3.35 5.47
C ASN A 86 -5.94 2.93 4.68
N ARG A 87 -6.07 1.66 4.42
CA ARG A 87 -7.24 1.07 3.74
C ARG A 87 -8.17 0.32 4.69
N ILE A 88 -8.00 0.53 5.99
CA ILE A 88 -8.91 0.06 7.02
C ILE A 88 -10.05 1.07 7.16
N GLY A 89 -11.27 0.60 7.39
CA GLY A 89 -12.42 1.45 7.72
C GLY A 89 -12.35 2.07 9.13
N CYS A 90 -11.18 2.14 9.72
CA CYS A 90 -10.86 2.61 11.07
C CYS A 90 -9.80 3.69 11.03
N GLY A 91 -9.70 4.50 12.06
CA GLY A 91 -8.59 5.41 12.24
C GLY A 91 -7.30 4.69 12.60
N THR A 92 -6.18 5.33 12.36
CA THR A 92 -4.86 4.84 12.74
C THR A 92 -4.01 5.95 13.33
N THR A 93 -3.14 5.62 14.26
CA THR A 93 -2.15 6.53 14.82
C THR A 93 -0.77 5.91 14.64
N LEU A 94 0.13 6.68 14.06
CA LEU A 94 1.54 6.32 13.89
C LEU A 94 2.35 7.02 14.98
N TRP A 95 3.08 6.25 15.78
CA TRP A 95 3.81 6.72 16.95
C TRP A 95 5.31 6.68 16.73
N GLN A 96 6.00 7.70 17.22
CA GLN A 96 7.45 7.83 17.10
C GLN A 96 8.23 6.78 17.91
N HIS A 97 7.69 6.39 19.06
CA HIS A 97 8.35 5.44 19.96
C HIS A 97 7.54 4.16 20.12
N PRO A 98 8.14 3.05 20.55
CA PRO A 98 7.42 1.84 20.92
C PRO A 98 6.37 2.09 22.01
N TYR A 99 5.42 1.19 22.10
CA TYR A 99 4.37 1.19 23.13
C TYR A 99 3.47 2.42 23.10
N PHE A 100 3.22 2.97 21.91
CA PHE A 100 2.31 4.08 21.69
C PHE A 100 2.71 5.33 22.50
N THR A 101 3.97 5.69 22.42
CA THR A 101 4.56 6.85 23.13
C THR A 101 5.28 7.81 22.18
N GLY A 102 5.52 9.02 22.64
CA GLY A 102 6.22 10.05 21.88
C GLY A 102 5.31 10.87 20.97
N ALA A 103 5.91 11.53 20.01
CA ALA A 103 5.17 12.26 18.98
C ALA A 103 4.36 11.28 18.12
N HIS A 104 3.21 11.71 17.66
CA HIS A 104 2.33 10.87 16.86
C HIS A 104 1.55 11.69 15.84
N SER A 105 1.08 11.00 14.81
CA SER A 105 0.12 11.53 13.83
C SER A 105 -1.06 10.59 13.71
N THR A 106 -2.26 11.15 13.75
CA THR A 106 -3.50 10.39 13.67
C THR A 106 -4.18 10.64 12.33
N PHE A 107 -4.63 9.57 11.71
CA PHE A 107 -5.30 9.59 10.42
C PHE A 107 -6.67 8.91 10.52
N ILE A 108 -7.65 9.47 9.81
CA ILE A 108 -8.98 8.87 9.73
C ILE A 108 -8.97 7.69 8.75
N ALA A 109 -10.08 6.96 8.74
CA ALA A 109 -10.28 5.85 7.81
C ALA A 109 -10.01 6.25 6.35
N ASN A 110 -9.31 5.40 5.62
CA ASN A 110 -8.98 5.55 4.20
C ASN A 110 -8.09 6.76 3.83
N GLU A 111 -7.43 7.39 4.78
CA GLU A 111 -6.39 8.37 4.50
C GLU A 111 -5.09 7.71 4.09
N SER A 112 -4.34 8.40 3.24
CA SER A 112 -3.01 7.98 2.78
C SER A 112 -2.11 9.20 2.68
N ASP A 113 -0.81 8.99 2.86
CA ASP A 113 0.20 10.01 2.66
C ASP A 113 1.34 9.43 1.83
N ASP A 114 1.62 10.05 0.69
CA ASP A 114 2.66 9.63 -0.24
C ASP A 114 4.06 10.09 0.19
N TYR A 115 4.14 11.01 1.11
CA TYR A 115 5.38 11.47 1.70
C TYR A 115 5.20 11.77 3.20
N PHE A 116 5.60 10.84 4.02
CA PHE A 116 5.62 11.00 5.45
C PHE A 116 7.01 11.47 5.89
N ALA A 117 7.12 12.74 6.27
CA ALA A 117 8.41 13.39 6.51
C ALA A 117 9.14 12.91 7.77
N ASP A 118 8.44 12.21 8.65
CA ASP A 118 8.99 11.67 9.89
C ASP A 118 9.16 10.15 9.76
N ASP A 119 10.36 9.72 9.41
CA ASP A 119 10.72 8.31 9.24
C ASP A 119 10.72 7.52 10.57
N SER A 120 10.34 8.12 11.67
CA SER A 120 10.52 7.56 13.02
C SER A 120 9.28 6.81 13.53
N VAL A 121 8.55 6.10 12.69
CA VAL A 121 7.44 5.25 13.15
C VAL A 121 7.97 4.01 13.83
N SER A 122 7.60 3.82 15.09
CA SER A 122 8.03 2.67 15.91
C SER A 122 6.87 1.86 16.50
N SER A 123 5.65 2.37 16.46
CA SER A 123 4.44 1.63 16.78
C SER A 123 3.23 2.16 16.03
N VAL A 124 2.25 1.30 15.81
CA VAL A 124 1.00 1.62 15.11
C VAL A 124 -0.19 1.21 15.95
N ASP A 125 -1.16 2.11 16.05
CA ASP A 125 -2.42 1.91 16.77
C ASP A 125 -3.57 2.02 15.77
N ILE A 126 -4.42 1.00 15.70
CA ILE A 126 -5.57 0.92 14.81
C ILE A 126 -6.82 0.91 15.68
N TRP A 127 -7.63 1.95 15.56
CA TRP A 127 -8.81 2.11 16.39
C TRP A 127 -10.09 2.16 15.56
N CYS A 128 -10.95 1.17 15.78
CA CYS A 128 -12.29 1.10 15.23
C CYS A 128 -13.29 1.58 16.28
N ARG A 129 -14.13 2.50 15.91
CA ARG A 129 -15.24 2.98 16.73
C ARG A 129 -16.54 2.26 16.37
#